data_c7a041bf5afd11d901c65361a5cf6839
#
_entry.id   c7a041bf5afd11d901c65361a5cf6839
#
_cell.length_a   1.000
_cell.length_b   1.000
_cell.length_c   1.000
_cell.angle_alpha   90.00
_cell.angle_beta   90.00
_cell.angle_gamma   90.00
#
_symmetry.space_group_name_H-M   'P 1'
#
loop_
_entity.id
_entity.type
_entity.pdbx_description
1 polymer ?
#
loop_
_entity_poly.entity_id
_entity_poly.type
_entity_poly.pdbx_seq_one_letter_code
_entity_poly.pdbx_strand_id
1 'polypeptide(L)'
;MIAIIDYGVGNLFSLLSSFKRIGADAVVTSDKEMIEKADKIILPGVGAFQDAAKKLRESGLGEVVKKQAQNGKPLMGICLGMQLLFEKSFEYGEHEGLGLLKGKVVPIKGAVDPSLKIPQIGWNGLHFTRSHPLFKYIQEGDHAYFVHSYYATDCEDSLLATTEYGKELTAAVAQGNVMGCQFHPEKSGEVGLRILRGFCELE
;
A
#
# COMPACT_ATOMS: atom_id res chain seq x y z
N MET A 1 -6.29 -6.10 -17.38
CA MET A 1 -6.65 -4.73 -16.93
C MET A 1 -6.50 -4.62 -15.43
N ILE A 2 -5.96 -3.51 -14.92
CA ILE A 2 -5.78 -3.21 -13.48
C ILE A 2 -6.79 -2.13 -13.09
N ALA A 3 -7.58 -2.35 -12.03
CA ALA A 3 -8.48 -1.35 -11.48
C ALA A 3 -7.79 -0.57 -10.36
N ILE A 4 -7.65 0.74 -10.53
CA ILE A 4 -7.21 1.67 -9.48
C ILE A 4 -8.47 2.23 -8.84
N ILE A 5 -8.69 1.94 -7.56
CA ILE A 5 -9.95 2.28 -6.88
C ILE A 5 -10.05 3.78 -6.62
N ASP A 6 -11.10 4.39 -7.16
CA ASP A 6 -11.46 5.78 -6.88
C ASP A 6 -12.57 5.84 -5.83
N TYR A 7 -12.19 6.09 -4.60
CA TYR A 7 -13.12 6.34 -3.48
C TYR A 7 -12.95 7.75 -2.90
N GLY A 8 -12.39 8.66 -3.71
CA GLY A 8 -12.22 10.07 -3.38
C GLY A 8 -10.95 10.41 -2.60
N VAL A 9 -9.97 9.51 -2.53
CA VAL A 9 -8.63 9.75 -1.97
C VAL A 9 -7.57 8.99 -2.76
N GLY A 10 -6.36 9.55 -2.83
CA GLY A 10 -5.22 8.94 -3.50
C GLY A 10 -4.63 9.78 -4.63
N ASN A 11 -3.42 9.44 -5.02
CA ASN A 11 -2.72 10.09 -6.13
C ASN A 11 -3.02 9.36 -7.45
N LEU A 12 -4.30 9.38 -7.84
CA LEU A 12 -4.85 8.56 -8.92
C LEU A 12 -4.19 8.85 -10.27
N PHE A 13 -3.97 10.14 -10.57
CA PHE A 13 -3.34 10.54 -11.83
C PHE A 13 -1.92 10.01 -11.97
N SER A 14 -1.10 10.16 -10.93
CA SER A 14 0.29 9.71 -10.95
C SER A 14 0.39 8.18 -11.02
N LEU A 15 -0.51 7.46 -10.34
CA LEU A 15 -0.59 6.00 -10.42
C LEU A 15 -0.95 5.55 -11.84
N LEU A 16 -2.01 6.12 -12.43
CA LEU A 16 -2.42 5.80 -13.79
C LEU A 16 -1.30 6.09 -14.79
N SER A 17 -0.62 7.24 -14.64
CA SER A 17 0.51 7.63 -15.48
C SER A 17 1.68 6.65 -15.35
N SER A 18 1.97 6.18 -14.14
CA SER A 18 3.03 5.19 -13.89
C SER A 18 2.73 3.84 -14.55
N PHE A 19 1.49 3.35 -14.45
CA PHE A 19 1.07 2.13 -15.15
C PHE A 19 1.15 2.27 -16.66
N LYS A 20 0.69 3.40 -17.21
CA LYS A 20 0.81 3.68 -18.66
C LYS A 20 2.26 3.70 -19.12
N ARG A 21 3.16 4.28 -18.30
CA ARG A 21 4.60 4.35 -18.63
C ARG A 21 5.26 2.98 -18.76
N ILE A 22 4.80 2.00 -17.99
CA ILE A 22 5.29 0.61 -18.11
C ILE A 22 4.48 -0.24 -19.09
N GLY A 23 3.56 0.36 -19.85
CA GLY A 23 2.74 -0.32 -20.86
C GLY A 23 1.62 -1.19 -20.27
N ALA A 24 1.25 -0.99 -19.02
CA ALA A 24 0.18 -1.75 -18.39
C ALA A 24 -1.21 -1.14 -18.66
N ASP A 25 -2.18 -2.00 -18.90
CA ASP A 25 -3.60 -1.62 -19.05
C ASP A 25 -4.20 -1.38 -17.67
N ALA A 26 -4.40 -0.10 -17.30
CA ALA A 26 -4.94 0.31 -16.02
C ALA A 26 -6.04 1.36 -16.19
N VAL A 27 -7.02 1.34 -15.31
CA VAL A 27 -8.14 2.28 -15.28
C VAL A 27 -8.42 2.74 -13.85
N VAL A 28 -8.72 4.03 -13.70
CA VAL A 28 -9.25 4.60 -12.46
C VAL A 28 -10.76 4.44 -12.48
N THR A 29 -11.33 3.80 -11.46
CA THR A 29 -12.76 3.51 -11.45
C THR A 29 -13.34 3.39 -10.04
N SER A 30 -14.60 3.83 -9.90
CA SER A 30 -15.49 3.56 -8.77
C SER A 30 -16.61 2.56 -9.13
N ASP A 31 -16.64 2.09 -10.37
CA ASP A 31 -17.62 1.13 -10.86
C ASP A 31 -17.31 -0.27 -10.33
N LYS A 32 -18.23 -0.81 -9.54
CA LYS A 32 -18.11 -2.12 -8.89
C LYS A 32 -17.98 -3.27 -9.90
N GLU A 33 -18.73 -3.22 -11.00
CA GLU A 33 -18.66 -4.26 -12.04
C GLU A 33 -17.31 -4.25 -12.75
N MET A 34 -16.76 -3.06 -12.99
CA MET A 34 -15.43 -2.92 -13.59
C MET A 34 -14.34 -3.46 -12.66
N ILE A 35 -14.44 -3.20 -11.35
CA ILE A 35 -13.54 -3.74 -10.33
C ILE A 35 -13.63 -5.27 -10.28
N GLU A 36 -14.84 -5.82 -10.35
CA GLU A 36 -15.08 -7.27 -10.37
C GLU A 36 -14.50 -7.95 -11.62
N LYS A 37 -14.52 -7.26 -12.77
CA LYS A 37 -13.97 -7.76 -14.04
C LYS A 37 -12.45 -7.56 -14.17
N ALA A 38 -11.85 -6.69 -13.38
CA ALA A 38 -10.41 -6.44 -13.42
C ALA A 38 -9.61 -7.67 -13.01
N ASP A 39 -8.40 -7.82 -13.54
CA ASP A 39 -7.49 -8.90 -13.19
C ASP A 39 -6.77 -8.65 -11.85
N LYS A 40 -6.51 -7.37 -11.55
CA LYS A 40 -5.78 -6.91 -10.37
C LYS A 40 -6.36 -5.60 -9.84
N ILE A 41 -6.14 -5.31 -8.56
CA ILE A 41 -6.66 -4.13 -7.88
C ILE A 41 -5.52 -3.35 -7.22
N ILE A 42 -5.53 -2.03 -7.40
CA ILE A 42 -4.74 -1.08 -6.62
C ILE A 42 -5.68 -0.33 -5.69
N LEU A 43 -5.39 -0.36 -4.39
CA LEU A 43 -6.06 0.45 -3.37
C LEU A 43 -5.14 1.60 -2.99
N PRO A 44 -5.30 2.80 -3.57
CA PRO A 44 -4.51 3.96 -3.19
C PRO A 44 -5.02 4.56 -1.88
N GLY A 45 -4.25 5.48 -1.32
CA GLY A 45 -4.74 6.28 -0.20
C GLY A 45 -3.73 7.33 0.24
N VAL A 46 -4.27 8.49 0.59
CA VAL A 46 -3.55 9.61 1.21
C VAL A 46 -4.46 10.28 2.24
N GLY A 47 -3.87 11.00 3.20
CA GLY A 47 -4.63 11.70 4.24
C GLY A 47 -4.85 10.85 5.49
N ALA A 48 -5.92 11.12 6.23
CA ALA A 48 -6.21 10.47 7.50
C ALA A 48 -6.91 9.12 7.33
N PHE A 49 -6.50 8.14 8.13
CA PHE A 49 -7.06 6.78 8.10
C PHE A 49 -8.58 6.76 8.29
N GLN A 50 -9.09 7.49 9.29
CA GLN A 50 -10.51 7.53 9.60
C GLN A 50 -11.36 8.00 8.41
N ASP A 51 -10.93 9.07 7.76
CA ASP A 51 -11.66 9.65 6.63
C ASP A 51 -11.65 8.70 5.41
N ALA A 52 -10.51 8.09 5.13
CA ALA A 52 -10.39 7.13 4.04
C ALA A 52 -11.22 5.87 4.30
N ALA A 53 -11.14 5.30 5.51
CA ALA A 53 -11.94 4.14 5.91
C ALA A 53 -13.44 4.42 5.85
N LYS A 54 -13.87 5.63 6.26
CA LYS A 54 -15.25 6.07 6.16
C LYS A 54 -15.73 6.15 4.71
N LYS A 55 -14.98 6.83 3.83
CA LYS A 55 -15.30 6.94 2.39
C LYS A 55 -15.38 5.57 1.72
N LEU A 56 -14.41 4.70 2.02
CA LEU A 56 -14.37 3.35 1.47
C LEU A 56 -15.59 2.51 1.89
N ARG A 57 -16.05 2.67 3.13
CA ARG A 57 -17.24 2.02 3.67
C ARG A 57 -18.53 2.61 3.08
N GLU A 58 -18.69 3.94 3.07
CA GLU A 58 -19.89 4.62 2.58
C GLU A 58 -20.14 4.40 1.08
N SER A 59 -19.08 4.32 0.28
CA SER A 59 -19.16 3.98 -1.15
C SER A 59 -19.52 2.51 -1.40
N GLY A 60 -19.34 1.64 -0.40
CA GLY A 60 -19.44 0.19 -0.53
C GLY A 60 -18.30 -0.44 -1.33
N LEU A 61 -17.26 0.34 -1.70
CA LEU A 61 -16.10 -0.18 -2.43
C LEU A 61 -15.20 -1.04 -1.55
N GLY A 62 -15.18 -0.78 -0.24
CA GLY A 62 -14.43 -1.59 0.72
C GLY A 62 -14.85 -3.06 0.70
N GLU A 63 -16.16 -3.33 0.68
CA GLU A 63 -16.68 -4.69 0.61
C GLU A 63 -16.37 -5.36 -0.75
N VAL A 64 -16.43 -4.60 -1.85
CA VAL A 64 -16.06 -5.13 -3.17
C VAL A 64 -14.57 -5.51 -3.19
N VAL A 65 -13.68 -4.62 -2.76
CA VAL A 65 -12.23 -4.89 -2.68
C VAL A 65 -11.95 -6.10 -1.80
N LYS A 66 -12.56 -6.17 -0.61
CA LYS A 66 -12.41 -7.28 0.33
C LYS A 66 -12.84 -8.62 -0.28
N LYS A 67 -14.02 -8.65 -0.91
CA LYS A 67 -14.55 -9.84 -1.59
C LYS A 67 -13.64 -10.29 -2.72
N GLN A 68 -13.16 -9.37 -3.56
CA GLN A 68 -12.27 -9.71 -4.66
C GLN A 68 -10.93 -10.25 -4.18
N ALA A 69 -10.35 -9.67 -3.12
CA ALA A 69 -9.14 -10.17 -2.49
C ALA A 69 -9.33 -11.58 -1.91
N GLN A 70 -10.46 -11.82 -1.22
CA GLN A 70 -10.80 -13.14 -0.70
C GLN A 70 -11.00 -14.21 -1.80
N ASN A 71 -11.41 -13.78 -2.99
CA ASN A 71 -11.52 -14.65 -4.17
C ASN A 71 -10.17 -14.88 -4.88
N GLY A 72 -9.05 -14.41 -4.31
CA GLY A 72 -7.71 -14.63 -4.84
C GLY A 72 -7.21 -13.58 -5.82
N LYS A 73 -7.98 -12.50 -6.08
CA LYS A 73 -7.54 -11.44 -6.98
C LYS A 73 -6.37 -10.66 -6.37
N PRO A 74 -5.25 -10.48 -7.09
CA PRO A 74 -4.12 -9.70 -6.60
C PRO A 74 -4.54 -8.26 -6.23
N LEU A 75 -4.25 -7.88 -4.99
CA LEU A 75 -4.53 -6.57 -4.42
C LEU A 75 -3.26 -5.95 -3.87
N MET A 76 -2.96 -4.71 -4.26
CA MET A 76 -1.87 -3.95 -3.66
C MET A 76 -2.38 -2.62 -3.09
N GLY A 77 -2.19 -2.43 -1.78
CA GLY A 77 -2.42 -1.17 -1.09
C GLY A 77 -1.19 -0.26 -1.17
N ILE A 78 -1.39 1.05 -1.41
CA ILE A 78 -0.31 2.03 -1.51
C ILE A 78 -0.47 3.09 -0.42
N CYS A 79 0.56 3.28 0.41
CA CYS A 79 0.63 4.23 1.52
C CYS A 79 -0.54 4.02 2.50
N LEU A 80 -1.46 4.97 2.62
CA LEU A 80 -2.67 4.79 3.43
C LEU A 80 -3.51 3.59 2.96
N GLY A 81 -3.50 3.28 1.66
CA GLY A 81 -4.15 2.09 1.11
C GLY A 81 -3.55 0.79 1.67
N MET A 82 -2.25 0.71 1.89
CA MET A 82 -1.64 -0.41 2.62
C MET A 82 -2.14 -0.47 4.06
N GLN A 83 -2.18 0.67 4.75
CA GLN A 83 -2.64 0.73 6.14
C GLN A 83 -4.08 0.25 6.30
N LEU A 84 -4.95 0.56 5.33
CA LEU A 84 -6.35 0.10 5.29
C LEU A 84 -6.50 -1.42 5.16
N LEU A 85 -5.48 -2.16 4.72
CA LEU A 85 -5.51 -3.62 4.62
C LEU A 85 -5.50 -4.31 5.99
N PHE A 86 -4.97 -3.66 7.02
CA PHE A 86 -4.82 -4.19 8.38
C PHE A 86 -6.14 -4.20 9.15
N GLU A 87 -6.12 -4.82 10.33
CA GLU A 87 -7.29 -4.95 11.19
C GLU A 87 -7.74 -3.60 11.72
N LYS A 88 -6.79 -2.74 12.14
CA LYS A 88 -7.10 -1.45 12.75
C LYS A 88 -5.95 -0.43 12.70
N SER A 89 -6.30 0.83 12.92
CA SER A 89 -5.37 1.93 13.09
C SER A 89 -5.66 2.71 14.36
N PHE A 90 -4.60 3.21 14.99
CA PHE A 90 -4.66 4.11 16.14
C PHE A 90 -4.39 5.57 15.78
N GLU A 91 -4.62 5.95 14.52
CA GLU A 91 -4.53 7.34 14.08
C GLU A 91 -5.74 8.13 14.58
N TYR A 92 -5.49 9.04 15.55
CA TYR A 92 -6.55 9.87 16.19
C TYR A 92 -7.72 9.06 16.79
N GLY A 93 -7.43 7.92 17.38
CA GLY A 93 -8.40 7.00 17.94
C GLY A 93 -8.28 5.61 17.32
N GLU A 94 -9.14 4.68 17.74
CA GLU A 94 -9.17 3.32 17.18
C GLU A 94 -10.19 3.25 16.03
N HIS A 95 -9.72 2.85 14.86
CA HIS A 95 -10.53 2.75 13.64
C HIS A 95 -10.29 1.40 12.96
N GLU A 96 -11.35 0.74 12.53
CA GLU A 96 -11.27 -0.54 11.83
C GLU A 96 -10.81 -0.36 10.38
N GLY A 97 -9.90 -1.26 9.93
CA GLY A 97 -9.51 -1.43 8.56
C GLY A 97 -10.30 -2.53 7.84
N LEU A 98 -9.78 -3.01 6.73
CA LEU A 98 -10.40 -4.11 5.96
C LEU A 98 -10.17 -5.50 6.59
N GLY A 99 -9.17 -5.64 7.48
CA GLY A 99 -8.86 -6.90 8.14
C GLY A 99 -8.40 -8.00 7.18
N LEU A 100 -7.79 -7.64 6.06
CA LEU A 100 -7.21 -8.58 5.09
C LEU A 100 -5.82 -9.07 5.51
N LEU A 101 -5.11 -8.28 6.31
CA LEU A 101 -3.82 -8.61 6.91
C LEU A 101 -3.90 -8.46 8.42
N LYS A 102 -3.27 -9.38 9.14
CA LYS A 102 -3.11 -9.29 10.59
C LYS A 102 -2.16 -8.16 10.95
N GLY A 103 -2.48 -7.43 11.99
CA GLY A 103 -1.66 -6.34 12.51
C GLY A 103 -2.44 -5.05 12.69
N LYS A 104 -1.72 -4.02 13.11
CA LYS A 104 -2.29 -2.71 13.42
C LYS A 104 -1.37 -1.58 12.95
N VAL A 105 -1.93 -0.41 12.79
CA VAL A 105 -1.22 0.81 12.41
C VAL A 105 -1.09 1.72 13.63
N VAL A 106 0.13 2.13 13.93
CA VAL A 106 0.48 2.90 15.13
C VAL A 106 1.34 4.12 14.78
N PRO A 107 1.40 5.17 15.62
CA PRO A 107 2.21 6.34 15.34
C PRO A 107 3.71 6.01 15.38
N ILE A 108 4.48 6.64 14.47
CA ILE A 108 5.95 6.65 14.51
C ILE A 108 6.43 7.44 15.74
N LYS A 109 5.71 8.51 16.09
CA LYS A 109 5.99 9.32 17.28
C LYS A 109 5.94 8.46 18.54
N GLY A 110 7.05 8.46 19.29
CA GLY A 110 7.20 7.61 20.49
C GLY A 110 7.77 6.23 20.22
N ALA A 111 7.85 5.81 18.96
CA ALA A 111 8.50 4.55 18.55
C ALA A 111 9.96 4.75 18.11
N VAL A 112 10.33 5.98 17.73
CA VAL A 112 11.66 6.37 17.29
C VAL A 112 12.20 7.50 18.17
N ASP A 113 13.50 7.84 18.03
CA ASP A 113 14.13 8.92 18.76
C ASP A 113 13.37 10.25 18.58
N PRO A 114 13.08 11.00 19.68
CA PRO A 114 12.35 12.27 19.61
C PRO A 114 13.00 13.37 18.77
N SER A 115 14.31 13.27 18.46
CA SER A 115 15.01 14.21 17.58
C SER A 115 14.66 14.03 16.10
N LEU A 116 14.11 12.88 15.71
CA LEU A 116 13.71 12.61 14.34
C LEU A 116 12.41 13.35 14.00
N LYS A 117 12.38 13.95 12.83
CA LYS A 117 11.20 14.66 12.32
C LYS A 117 10.08 13.68 11.94
N ILE A 118 8.84 14.02 12.27
CA ILE A 118 7.66 13.29 11.86
C ILE A 118 6.74 14.27 11.13
N PRO A 119 6.26 13.88 9.94
CA PRO A 119 6.37 12.57 9.27
C PRO A 119 7.79 12.21 8.81
N GLN A 120 8.07 10.89 8.64
CA GLN A 120 9.17 10.45 7.80
C GLN A 120 8.88 10.91 6.39
N ILE A 121 9.74 11.78 5.84
CA ILE A 121 9.65 12.29 4.47
C ILE A 121 11.00 12.13 3.81
N GLY A 122 11.04 11.46 2.67
CA GLY A 122 12.24 11.34 1.87
C GLY A 122 12.44 9.96 1.27
N TRP A 123 13.66 9.78 0.75
CA TRP A 123 14.11 8.56 0.10
C TRP A 123 14.89 7.71 1.09
N ASN A 124 14.39 6.50 1.34
CA ASN A 124 15.02 5.54 2.25
C ASN A 124 15.17 4.20 1.56
N GLY A 125 16.22 3.45 1.93
CA GLY A 125 16.51 2.12 1.42
C GLY A 125 15.49 1.08 1.89
N LEU A 126 15.24 0.10 1.03
CA LEU A 126 14.39 -1.04 1.33
C LEU A 126 15.27 -2.22 1.78
N HIS A 127 14.98 -2.78 2.95
CA HIS A 127 15.64 -3.96 3.50
C HIS A 127 14.70 -5.15 3.41
N PHE A 128 15.04 -6.13 2.57
CA PHE A 128 14.17 -7.27 2.30
C PHE A 128 14.22 -8.28 3.45
N THR A 129 13.06 -8.67 3.96
CA THR A 129 12.96 -9.73 4.98
C THR A 129 12.86 -11.11 4.35
N ARG A 130 12.36 -11.18 3.12
CA ARG A 130 12.22 -12.41 2.33
C ARG A 130 12.16 -12.11 0.84
N SER A 131 12.42 -13.11 0.02
CA SER A 131 12.21 -13.03 -1.44
C SER A 131 10.72 -13.02 -1.78
N HIS A 132 10.33 -12.18 -2.74
CA HIS A 132 8.96 -12.13 -3.25
C HIS A 132 8.93 -11.64 -4.71
N PRO A 133 8.04 -12.16 -5.58
CA PRO A 133 7.94 -11.77 -6.98
C PRO A 133 7.67 -10.26 -7.21
N LEU A 134 7.02 -9.58 -6.26
CA LEU A 134 6.82 -8.13 -6.31
C LEU A 134 8.14 -7.36 -6.46
N PHE A 135 9.22 -7.88 -5.90
CA PHE A 135 10.56 -7.25 -5.90
C PHE A 135 11.51 -7.85 -6.95
N LYS A 136 10.98 -8.59 -7.92
CA LYS A 136 11.74 -9.27 -8.98
C LYS A 136 12.74 -8.36 -9.71
N TYR A 137 12.44 -7.08 -9.83
CA TYR A 137 13.22 -6.13 -10.63
C TYR A 137 13.97 -5.08 -9.81
N ILE A 138 13.95 -5.18 -8.50
CA ILE A 138 14.66 -4.28 -7.59
C ILE A 138 15.67 -5.06 -6.74
N GLN A 139 16.57 -4.33 -6.09
CA GLN A 139 17.66 -4.89 -5.29
C GLN A 139 17.57 -4.41 -3.84
N GLU A 140 18.17 -5.18 -2.94
CA GLU A 140 18.39 -4.79 -1.55
C GLU A 140 19.05 -3.41 -1.48
N GLY A 141 18.49 -2.51 -0.67
CA GLY A 141 18.99 -1.15 -0.50
C GLY A 141 18.47 -0.15 -1.55
N ASP A 142 17.73 -0.58 -2.58
CA ASP A 142 17.09 0.36 -3.49
C ASP A 142 16.18 1.33 -2.73
N HIS A 143 16.22 2.61 -3.11
CA HIS A 143 15.53 3.68 -2.40
C HIS A 143 14.14 3.93 -2.96
N ALA A 144 13.18 4.08 -2.05
CA ALA A 144 11.81 4.47 -2.35
C ALA A 144 11.41 5.74 -1.58
N TYR A 145 10.39 6.44 -2.05
CA TYR A 145 9.90 7.69 -1.46
C TYR A 145 8.82 7.43 -0.41
N PHE A 146 9.10 7.88 0.82
CA PHE A 146 8.21 7.77 1.98
C PHE A 146 7.67 9.14 2.38
N VAL A 147 6.43 9.17 2.81
CA VAL A 147 5.80 10.31 3.50
C VAL A 147 4.67 9.79 4.39
N HIS A 148 4.98 9.50 5.66
CA HIS A 148 4.00 8.96 6.60
C HIS A 148 4.35 9.25 8.05
N SER A 149 3.33 9.31 8.91
CA SER A 149 3.44 9.51 10.36
C SER A 149 3.06 8.27 11.18
N TYR A 150 2.47 7.26 10.50
CA TYR A 150 2.01 6.00 11.09
C TYR A 150 2.58 4.83 10.28
N TYR A 151 2.75 3.69 10.92
CA TYR A 151 3.31 2.49 10.31
C TYR A 151 2.65 1.22 10.86
N ALA A 152 2.73 0.13 10.10
CA ALA A 152 2.16 -1.16 10.50
C ALA A 152 3.09 -1.90 11.47
N THR A 153 2.47 -2.55 12.47
CA THR A 153 3.14 -3.44 13.44
C THR A 153 2.33 -4.72 13.64
N ASP A 154 2.91 -5.69 14.35
CA ASP A 154 2.30 -6.99 14.62
C ASP A 154 1.88 -7.72 13.32
N CYS A 155 2.71 -7.56 12.28
CA CYS A 155 2.47 -8.05 10.92
C CYS A 155 3.62 -8.94 10.41
N GLU A 156 4.31 -9.66 11.28
CA GLU A 156 5.48 -10.47 10.97
C GLU A 156 5.20 -11.49 9.86
N ASP A 157 4.01 -12.10 9.87
CA ASP A 157 3.60 -13.11 8.87
C ASP A 157 3.52 -12.54 7.45
N SER A 158 3.21 -11.25 7.33
CA SER A 158 3.10 -10.54 6.05
C SER A 158 4.29 -9.64 5.73
N LEU A 159 5.22 -9.43 6.66
CA LEU A 159 6.35 -8.52 6.49
C LEU A 159 7.22 -8.95 5.30
N LEU A 160 7.39 -8.04 4.34
CA LEU A 160 8.18 -8.26 3.12
C LEU A 160 9.45 -7.42 3.09
N ALA A 161 9.39 -6.19 3.54
CA ALA A 161 10.53 -5.29 3.64
C ALA A 161 10.33 -4.27 4.76
N THR A 162 11.47 -3.82 5.30
CA THR A 162 11.55 -2.71 6.25
C THR A 162 12.33 -1.54 5.65
N THR A 163 12.29 -0.42 6.35
CA THR A 163 13.13 0.75 6.09
C THR A 163 13.61 1.32 7.41
N GLU A 164 14.86 1.75 7.46
CA GLU A 164 15.46 2.32 8.67
C GLU A 164 15.06 3.79 8.83
N TYR A 165 14.45 4.12 9.97
CA TYR A 165 14.16 5.49 10.39
C TYR A 165 14.23 5.60 11.93
N GLY A 166 15.44 5.50 12.48
CA GLY A 166 15.68 5.40 13.92
C GLY A 166 15.30 4.03 14.52
N LYS A 167 14.62 3.21 13.76
CA LYS A 167 14.37 1.78 13.91
C LYS A 167 13.89 1.22 12.57
N GLU A 168 13.82 -0.08 12.46
CA GLU A 168 13.21 -0.74 11.32
C GLU A 168 11.69 -0.54 11.34
N LEU A 169 11.15 0.18 10.35
CA LEU A 169 9.72 0.39 10.14
C LEU A 169 9.24 -0.50 8.99
N THR A 170 8.03 -1.01 9.07
CA THR A 170 7.41 -1.78 7.98
C THR A 170 7.30 -0.93 6.72
N ALA A 171 7.98 -1.35 5.65
CA ALA A 171 7.98 -0.67 4.36
C ALA A 171 7.09 -1.38 3.32
N ALA A 172 7.02 -2.70 3.35
CA ALA A 172 6.17 -3.48 2.47
C ALA A 172 5.71 -4.78 3.14
N VAL A 173 4.54 -5.25 2.72
CA VAL A 173 3.90 -6.47 3.20
C VAL A 173 3.35 -7.29 2.04
N ALA A 174 3.30 -8.62 2.23
CA ALA A 174 2.64 -9.53 1.30
C ALA A 174 2.20 -10.80 2.02
N GLN A 175 0.96 -11.22 1.81
CA GLN A 175 0.43 -12.50 2.25
C GLN A 175 -0.56 -13.01 1.22
N GLY A 176 -0.24 -14.14 0.59
CA GLY A 176 -1.01 -14.65 -0.55
C GLY A 176 -1.08 -13.62 -1.68
N ASN A 177 -2.29 -13.29 -2.09
CA ASN A 177 -2.59 -12.32 -3.15
C ASN A 177 -2.75 -10.87 -2.65
N VAL A 178 -2.61 -10.62 -1.34
CA VAL A 178 -2.73 -9.29 -0.74
C VAL A 178 -1.35 -8.76 -0.39
N MET A 179 -1.03 -7.59 -0.90
CA MET A 179 0.25 -6.93 -0.66
C MET A 179 0.08 -5.43 -0.48
N GLY A 180 1.11 -4.77 0.02
CA GLY A 180 1.11 -3.33 0.20
C GLY A 180 2.51 -2.75 0.33
N CYS A 181 2.62 -1.46 0.04
CA CYS A 181 3.81 -0.68 0.28
C CYS A 181 3.46 0.63 1.01
N GLN A 182 4.25 0.98 2.01
CA GLN A 182 4.12 2.23 2.76
C GLN A 182 4.62 3.42 1.95
N PHE A 183 5.60 3.20 1.11
CA PHE A 183 6.11 4.19 0.17
C PHE A 183 5.17 4.38 -1.02
N HIS A 184 5.43 5.42 -1.80
CA HIS A 184 4.72 5.74 -3.02
C HIS A 184 5.51 5.27 -4.24
N PRO A 185 5.19 4.13 -4.88
CA PRO A 185 5.91 3.68 -6.07
C PRO A 185 5.78 4.70 -7.22
N GLU A 186 4.64 5.38 -7.34
CA GLU A 186 4.40 6.42 -8.35
C GLU A 186 5.28 7.68 -8.15
N LYS A 187 5.92 7.81 -6.99
CA LYS A 187 6.87 8.89 -6.67
C LYS A 187 8.31 8.39 -6.47
N SER A 188 8.56 7.11 -6.68
CA SER A 188 9.84 6.45 -6.41
C SER A 188 10.70 6.24 -7.66
N GLY A 189 10.45 6.99 -8.74
CA GLY A 189 11.25 6.92 -9.96
C GLY A 189 11.28 5.53 -10.59
N GLU A 190 12.43 5.11 -11.08
CA GLU A 190 12.60 3.81 -11.74
C GLU A 190 12.39 2.62 -10.79
N VAL A 191 12.78 2.74 -9.53
CA VAL A 191 12.54 1.69 -8.51
C VAL A 191 11.04 1.45 -8.35
N GLY A 192 10.25 2.52 -8.25
CA GLY A 192 8.80 2.44 -8.16
C GLY A 192 8.15 1.81 -9.40
N LEU A 193 8.60 2.18 -10.61
CA LEU A 193 8.11 1.59 -11.86
C LEU A 193 8.42 0.09 -11.95
N ARG A 194 9.59 -0.33 -11.48
CA ARG A 194 9.99 -1.74 -11.43
C ARG A 194 9.14 -2.54 -10.44
N ILE A 195 8.76 -1.96 -9.31
CA ILE A 195 7.84 -2.58 -8.35
C ILE A 195 6.44 -2.74 -8.96
N LEU A 196 5.91 -1.69 -9.61
CA LEU A 196 4.63 -1.76 -10.30
C LEU A 196 4.64 -2.80 -11.42
N ARG A 197 5.76 -2.93 -12.15
CA ARG A 197 5.95 -3.97 -13.15
C ARG A 197 5.93 -5.37 -12.51
N GLY A 198 6.62 -5.55 -11.38
CA GLY A 198 6.56 -6.79 -10.61
C GLY A 198 5.12 -7.17 -10.24
N PHE A 199 4.32 -6.19 -9.79
CA PHE A 199 2.90 -6.39 -9.51
C PHE A 199 2.08 -6.80 -10.73
N CYS A 200 2.34 -6.19 -11.90
CA CYS A 200 1.64 -6.54 -13.15
C CYS A 200 1.85 -8.01 -13.55
N GLU A 201 3.02 -8.56 -13.25
CA GLU A 201 3.44 -9.91 -13.65
C GLU A 201 3.07 -11.00 -12.62
N LEU A 202 2.46 -10.65 -11.48
CA LEU A 202 1.93 -11.63 -10.54
C LEU A 202 0.76 -12.41 -11.17
N GLU A 203 0.71 -13.70 -10.91
CA GLU A 203 -0.38 -14.61 -11.31
C GLU A 203 -1.40 -14.77 -10.18
#